data_815972f37868ac4892893db00ca34654
#
_entry.id   815972f37868ac4892893db00ca34654
#
_cell.length_a   1.000
_cell.length_b   1.000
_cell.length_c   1.000
_cell.angle_alpha   90.00
_cell.angle_beta   90.00
_cell.angle_gamma   90.00
#
_symmetry.space_group_name_H-M   'P 1'
#
loop_
_entity.id
_entity.type
_entity.pdbx_description
1 polymer ?
#
loop_
_entity_poly.entity_id
_entity_poly.type
_entity_poly.pdbx_seq_one_letter_code
_entity_poly.pdbx_strand_id
1 'polypeptide(L)'
;MPKATKRTAKRRVKKNVERGQAHIQASFNNTIVTLTDTEGNALSWASAGGLGFKGSRKSTPYAAQMAAETATKAALVHGLKKVDVFVKGPGSGREAAIRALSAAGLEVTSICDVTPVPHNGCRPPKRRRV
;
A
#
# COMPACT_ATOMS: atom_id res chain seq x y z
N MET A 1 -10.60 41.51 -2.21
CA MET A 1 -10.50 40.93 -2.19
C MET A 1 -10.03 40.37 -2.03
N PRO A 2 -9.76 40.00 -1.75
CA PRO A 2 -9.15 39.32 -1.63
C PRO A 2 -9.09 38.46 -1.93
N LYS A 3 -8.82 38.10 -2.06
CA LYS A 3 -8.65 37.29 -2.24
C LYS A 3 -8.56 36.41 -1.76
N ALA A 4 -8.81 36.14 -1.77
CA ALA A 4 -8.88 35.31 -1.45
C ALA A 4 -8.18 34.62 -1.09
N THR A 5 -8.28 34.55 -0.48
CA THR A 5 -7.67 33.92 0.01
C THR A 5 -7.43 32.89 -0.17
N LYS A 6 -7.07 32.77 -0.69
CA LYS A 6 -6.78 31.85 -0.98
C LYS A 6 -6.48 30.96 -0.17
N ARG A 7 -7.13 30.43 0.18
CA ARG A 7 -6.85 29.44 0.79
C ARG A 7 -6.08 28.65 0.10
N THR A 8 -5.20 28.81 0.06
CA THR A 8 -4.34 28.02 -0.45
C THR A 8 -4.48 26.78 0.13
N ALA A 9 -4.68 25.93 -0.62
CA ALA A 9 -4.45 24.64 -0.26
C ALA A 9 -3.13 24.58 0.40
N LYS A 10 -3.02 23.95 1.49
CA LYS A 10 -1.82 23.75 2.04
C LYS A 10 -0.93 23.13 1.07
N ARG A 11 0.19 23.70 0.83
CA ARG A 11 1.13 23.10 0.01
C ARG A 11 1.49 21.81 0.58
N ARG A 12 1.50 20.78 -0.22
CA ARG A 12 2.05 19.54 0.20
C ARG A 12 3.51 19.72 0.40
N VAL A 13 3.99 19.45 1.56
CA VAL A 13 5.40 19.48 1.85
C VAL A 13 6.01 18.22 1.27
N LYS A 14 6.95 18.38 0.38
CA LYS A 14 7.66 17.24 -0.17
C LYS A 14 8.61 16.75 0.89
N LYS A 15 8.47 15.51 1.28
CA LYS A 15 9.38 14.91 2.23
C LYS A 15 10.55 14.36 1.44
N ASN A 16 11.72 14.39 2.03
CA ASN A 16 12.89 13.87 1.37
C ASN A 16 13.30 12.58 2.08
N VAL A 17 12.71 11.49 1.65
CA VAL A 17 12.88 10.19 2.29
C VAL A 17 13.48 9.22 1.29
N GLU A 18 14.71 8.79 1.51
CA GLU A 18 15.36 7.83 0.62
C GLU A 18 14.99 6.40 0.94
N ARG A 19 14.84 6.08 2.21
CA ARG A 19 14.54 4.74 2.65
C ARG A 19 13.20 4.73 3.37
N GLY A 20 12.39 3.75 3.07
CA GLY A 20 11.08 3.65 3.68
C GLY A 20 10.62 2.24 3.80
N GLN A 21 9.34 2.07 4.04
CA GLN A 21 8.70 0.78 4.19
C GLN A 21 7.53 0.69 3.24
N ALA A 22 7.31 -0.49 2.70
CA ALA A 22 6.13 -0.77 1.89
C ALA A 22 5.28 -1.77 2.65
N HIS A 23 4.08 -1.36 3.03
CA HIS A 23 3.14 -2.24 3.72
C HIS A 23 2.09 -2.72 2.74
N ILE A 24 2.09 -4.01 2.47
CA ILE A 24 1.14 -4.61 1.54
C ILE A 24 0.16 -5.45 2.33
N GLN A 25 -1.10 -5.08 2.28
CA GLN A 25 -2.15 -5.85 2.93
C GLN A 25 -2.99 -6.50 1.84
N ALA A 26 -2.82 -7.81 1.66
CA ALA A 26 -3.50 -8.56 0.62
C ALA A 26 -4.55 -9.46 1.24
N SER A 27 -5.82 -9.12 1.07
CA SER A 27 -6.91 -9.95 1.52
C SER A 27 -7.46 -10.73 0.33
N PHE A 28 -8.42 -11.61 0.59
CA PHE A 28 -9.05 -12.34 -0.49
C PHE A 28 -9.86 -11.43 -1.41
N ASN A 29 -10.22 -10.26 -0.95
CA ASN A 29 -11.09 -9.34 -1.70
C ASN A 29 -10.40 -8.10 -2.22
N ASN A 30 -9.23 -7.77 -1.76
CA ASN A 30 -8.59 -6.51 -2.11
C ASN A 30 -7.10 -6.53 -1.78
N THR A 31 -6.37 -5.58 -2.31
CA THR A 31 -4.96 -5.38 -1.96
C THR A 31 -4.75 -3.89 -1.71
N ILE A 32 -4.13 -3.56 -0.61
CA ILE A 32 -3.81 -2.19 -0.25
C ILE A 32 -2.30 -2.07 -0.10
N VAL A 33 -1.72 -1.09 -0.75
CA VAL A 33 -0.28 -0.83 -0.68
C VAL A 33 -0.08 0.55 -0.08
N THR A 34 0.68 0.62 1.00
CA THR A 34 1.00 1.89 1.66
C THR A 34 2.51 2.02 1.72
N LEU A 35 3.02 3.13 1.24
CA LEU A 35 4.45 3.43 1.32
C LEU A 35 4.67 4.46 2.41
N THR A 36 5.59 4.16 3.30
CA THR A 36 5.84 4.99 4.47
C THR A 36 7.33 5.28 4.60
N ASP A 37 7.67 6.18 5.51
CA ASP A 37 9.06 6.39 5.88
C ASP A 37 9.46 5.33 6.91
N THR A 38 10.68 5.41 7.43
CA THR A 38 11.17 4.41 8.40
C THR A 38 10.45 4.46 9.74
N GLU A 39 9.75 5.56 10.02
CA GLU A 39 9.00 5.71 11.26
C GLU A 39 7.55 5.30 11.12
N GLY A 40 7.14 4.93 9.92
CA GLY A 40 5.76 4.50 9.69
C GLY A 40 4.81 5.60 9.26
N ASN A 41 5.30 6.80 9.00
CA ASN A 41 4.45 7.88 8.52
C ASN A 41 4.17 7.70 7.03
N ALA A 42 2.90 7.67 6.65
CA ALA A 42 2.51 7.37 5.28
C ALA A 42 2.94 8.47 4.30
N LEU A 43 3.55 8.05 3.20
CA LEU A 43 3.91 8.94 2.11
C LEU A 43 2.86 8.87 1.00
N SER A 44 2.42 7.66 0.70
CA SER A 44 1.40 7.44 -0.32
C SER A 44 0.75 6.10 -0.09
N TRP A 45 -0.42 5.92 -0.68
CA TRP A 45 -1.10 4.63 -0.61
C TRP A 45 -2.01 4.49 -1.82
N ALA A 46 -2.35 3.26 -2.15
CA ALA A 46 -3.30 2.95 -3.19
C ALA A 46 -3.90 1.59 -2.92
N SER A 47 -5.09 1.37 -3.41
CA SER A 47 -5.74 0.07 -3.29
C SER A 47 -6.41 -0.29 -4.60
N ALA A 48 -6.67 -1.58 -4.80
CA ALA A 48 -7.35 -2.02 -6.00
C ALA A 48 -8.73 -1.36 -6.11
N GLY A 49 -9.45 -1.28 -4.98
CA GLY A 49 -10.76 -0.62 -4.98
C GLY A 49 -10.69 0.85 -5.30
N GLY A 50 -9.66 1.52 -4.85
CA GLY A 50 -9.46 2.94 -5.10
C GLY A 50 -9.13 3.27 -6.54
N LEU A 51 -8.67 2.28 -7.31
CA LEU A 51 -8.34 2.48 -8.73
C LEU A 51 -9.51 2.18 -9.66
N GLY A 52 -10.65 1.82 -9.09
CA GLY A 52 -11.82 1.55 -9.91
C GLY A 52 -12.15 0.07 -10.15
N PHE A 53 -11.32 -0.84 -9.66
CA PHE A 53 -11.67 -2.26 -9.75
C PHE A 53 -12.83 -2.55 -8.81
N LYS A 54 -13.76 -3.36 -9.24
CA LYS A 54 -14.94 -3.66 -8.46
C LYS A 54 -15.17 -5.16 -8.33
N GLY A 55 -15.79 -5.56 -7.23
CA GLY A 55 -16.13 -6.95 -7.00
C GLY A 55 -14.92 -7.85 -7.00
N SER A 56 -15.01 -8.97 -7.66
CA SER A 56 -13.94 -9.97 -7.68
C SER A 56 -12.67 -9.48 -8.39
N ARG A 57 -12.76 -8.42 -9.18
CA ARG A 57 -11.58 -7.88 -9.86
C ARG A 57 -10.57 -7.29 -8.91
N LYS A 58 -11.00 -6.85 -7.74
CA LYS A 58 -10.10 -6.30 -6.73
C LYS A 58 -9.13 -7.32 -6.17
N SER A 59 -9.45 -8.59 -6.25
CA SER A 59 -8.62 -9.64 -5.68
C SER A 59 -7.59 -10.20 -6.68
N THR A 60 -7.55 -9.68 -7.89
CA THR A 60 -6.65 -10.21 -8.91
C THR A 60 -5.22 -9.70 -8.72
N PRO A 61 -4.21 -10.48 -9.13
CA PRO A 61 -2.83 -10.01 -9.09
C PRO A 61 -2.61 -8.76 -9.94
N TYR A 62 -3.32 -8.63 -11.04
CA TYR A 62 -3.21 -7.45 -11.88
C TYR A 62 -3.64 -6.19 -11.12
N ALA A 63 -4.74 -6.27 -10.38
CA ALA A 63 -5.19 -5.13 -9.58
C ALA A 63 -4.17 -4.75 -8.51
N ALA A 64 -3.53 -5.73 -7.89
CA ALA A 64 -2.48 -5.49 -6.90
C ALA A 64 -1.27 -4.81 -7.55
N GLN A 65 -0.91 -5.24 -8.74
CA GLN A 65 0.17 -4.64 -9.49
C GLN A 65 -0.10 -3.17 -9.78
N MET A 66 -1.31 -2.86 -10.23
CA MET A 66 -1.69 -1.48 -10.53
C MET A 66 -1.71 -0.61 -9.27
N ALA A 67 -2.17 -1.16 -8.15
CA ALA A 67 -2.16 -0.44 -6.89
C ALA A 67 -0.73 -0.12 -6.45
N ALA A 68 0.17 -1.08 -6.56
CA ALA A 68 1.56 -0.87 -6.18
C ALA A 68 2.24 0.17 -7.09
N GLU A 69 1.97 0.12 -8.38
CA GLU A 69 2.52 1.10 -9.31
C GLU A 69 2.03 2.52 -9.00
N THR A 70 0.75 2.67 -8.72
CA THR A 70 0.17 3.97 -8.42
C THR A 70 0.76 4.54 -7.12
N ALA A 71 0.86 3.72 -6.09
CA ALA A 71 1.43 4.15 -4.82
C ALA A 71 2.91 4.55 -5.00
N THR A 72 3.65 3.77 -5.79
CA THR A 72 5.07 4.05 -6.03
C THR A 72 5.27 5.36 -6.77
N LYS A 73 4.48 5.61 -7.80
CA LYS A 73 4.59 6.87 -8.54
C LYS A 73 4.37 8.08 -7.64
N ALA A 74 3.40 7.99 -6.74
CA ALA A 74 3.15 9.07 -5.81
C ALA A 74 4.28 9.21 -4.80
N ALA A 75 4.89 8.12 -4.37
CA ALA A 75 5.97 8.15 -3.39
C ALA A 75 7.29 8.64 -3.97
N LEU A 76 7.53 8.41 -5.27
CA LEU A 76 8.76 8.86 -5.90
C LEU A 76 8.93 10.37 -5.84
N VAL A 77 7.84 11.11 -5.75
CA VAL A 77 7.89 12.56 -5.59
C VAL A 77 8.61 12.94 -4.30
N HIS A 78 8.57 12.08 -3.30
CA HIS A 78 9.23 12.31 -2.01
C HIS A 78 10.66 11.77 -1.96
N GLY A 79 11.18 11.32 -3.08
CA GLY A 79 12.56 10.85 -3.15
C GLY A 79 12.79 9.43 -2.68
N LEU A 80 11.75 8.65 -2.50
CA LEU A 80 11.87 7.28 -2.03
C LEU A 80 12.66 6.43 -3.02
N LYS A 81 13.65 5.67 -2.55
CA LYS A 81 14.48 4.83 -3.40
C LYS A 81 14.54 3.40 -2.94
N LYS A 82 14.59 3.17 -1.65
CA LYS A 82 14.71 1.82 -1.08
C LYS A 82 13.58 1.56 -0.12
N VAL A 83 13.07 0.35 -0.12
CA VAL A 83 11.97 -0.02 0.78
C VAL A 83 12.21 -1.40 1.39
N ASP A 84 11.76 -1.54 2.63
CA ASP A 84 11.64 -2.83 3.28
C ASP A 84 10.17 -3.20 3.14
N VAL A 85 9.90 -4.38 2.60
CA VAL A 85 8.52 -4.79 2.33
C VAL A 85 7.97 -5.63 3.48
N PHE A 86 6.81 -5.24 3.98
CA PHE A 86 6.09 -5.99 5.01
C PHE A 86 4.77 -6.44 4.41
N VAL A 87 4.61 -7.75 4.24
CA VAL A 87 3.43 -8.32 3.59
C VAL A 87 2.54 -8.95 4.62
N LYS A 88 1.24 -8.73 4.50
CA LYS A 88 0.27 -9.22 5.45
C LYS A 88 -0.94 -9.77 4.70
N GLY A 89 -1.39 -10.95 5.09
CA GLY A 89 -2.61 -11.55 4.55
C GLY A 89 -2.38 -12.58 3.47
N PRO A 90 -3.39 -13.40 3.20
CA PRO A 90 -3.29 -14.52 2.28
C PRO A 90 -3.69 -14.23 0.83
N GLY A 91 -3.95 -12.99 0.47
CA GLY A 91 -4.47 -12.66 -0.84
C GLY A 91 -3.52 -13.00 -1.98
N SER A 92 -4.07 -13.21 -3.16
CA SER A 92 -3.31 -13.56 -4.35
C SER A 92 -2.44 -12.42 -4.88
N GLY A 93 -2.68 -11.20 -4.41
CA GLY A 93 -1.93 -10.04 -4.87
C GLY A 93 -0.59 -9.81 -4.21
N ARG A 94 -0.20 -10.65 -3.24
CA ARG A 94 1.03 -10.42 -2.48
C ARG A 94 2.26 -10.29 -3.38
N GLU A 95 2.53 -11.33 -4.16
CA GLU A 95 3.73 -11.35 -4.98
C GLU A 95 3.69 -10.34 -6.11
N ALA A 96 2.53 -10.18 -6.72
CA ALA A 96 2.37 -9.22 -7.80
C ALA A 96 2.67 -7.79 -7.34
N ALA A 97 2.22 -7.43 -6.13
CA ALA A 97 2.48 -6.13 -5.57
C ALA A 97 3.98 -5.92 -5.31
N ILE A 98 4.65 -6.93 -4.76
CA ILE A 98 6.08 -6.83 -4.48
C ILE A 98 6.86 -6.65 -5.79
N ARG A 99 6.53 -7.43 -6.81
CA ARG A 99 7.20 -7.32 -8.11
C ARG A 99 6.98 -5.95 -8.74
N ALA A 100 5.77 -5.42 -8.57
CA ALA A 100 5.44 -4.12 -9.14
C ALA A 100 6.23 -2.99 -8.48
N LEU A 101 6.48 -3.09 -7.17
CA LEU A 101 7.31 -2.11 -6.49
C LEU A 101 8.72 -2.08 -7.07
N SER A 102 9.28 -3.25 -7.31
CA SER A 102 10.62 -3.35 -7.90
C SER A 102 10.61 -2.84 -9.34
N ALA A 103 9.61 -3.22 -10.11
CA ALA A 103 9.52 -2.81 -11.51
C ALA A 103 9.32 -1.30 -11.67
N ALA A 104 8.69 -0.66 -10.69
CA ALA A 104 8.42 0.77 -10.75
C ALA A 104 9.63 1.63 -10.35
N GLY A 105 10.71 1.01 -9.92
CA GLY A 105 11.94 1.73 -9.65
C GLY A 105 12.42 1.74 -8.20
N LEU A 106 11.71 1.09 -7.31
CA LEU A 106 12.14 1.00 -5.92
C LEU A 106 13.05 -0.22 -5.73
N GLU A 107 14.06 -0.06 -4.92
CA GLU A 107 14.92 -1.18 -4.58
C GLU A 107 14.35 -1.85 -3.34
N VAL A 108 14.01 -3.12 -3.45
CA VAL A 108 13.47 -3.88 -2.31
C VAL A 108 14.64 -4.47 -1.55
N THR A 109 14.85 -4.00 -0.32
CA THR A 109 16.00 -4.44 0.48
C THR A 109 15.69 -5.65 1.33
N SER A 110 14.44 -5.82 1.73
CA SER A 110 14.05 -7.01 2.49
C SER A 110 12.56 -7.23 2.34
N ILE A 111 12.14 -8.47 2.53
CA ILE A 111 10.73 -8.83 2.47
C ILE A 111 10.42 -9.63 3.73
N CYS A 112 9.44 -9.21 4.48
CA CYS A 112 9.04 -9.85 5.72
C CYS A 112 7.54 -10.09 5.73
N ASP A 113 7.13 -11.29 6.11
CA ASP A 113 5.71 -11.60 6.24
C ASP A 113 5.29 -11.31 7.68
N VAL A 114 4.40 -10.36 7.85
CA VAL A 114 3.92 -9.95 9.19
C VAL A 114 2.48 -10.34 9.42
N THR A 115 1.99 -11.35 8.70
CA THR A 115 0.63 -11.83 8.89
C THR A 115 0.43 -12.25 10.35
N PRO A 116 -0.58 -11.70 11.03
CA PRO A 116 -0.77 -12.02 12.44
C PRO A 116 -1.23 -13.46 12.64
N VAL A 117 -0.66 -14.10 13.64
CA VAL A 117 -1.04 -15.46 14.02
C VAL A 117 -1.44 -15.41 15.50
N PRO A 118 -2.74 -15.48 15.81
CA PRO A 118 -3.16 -15.41 17.21
C PRO A 118 -2.75 -16.66 17.98
N HIS A 119 -2.47 -16.48 19.28
CA HIS A 119 -2.19 -17.61 20.16
C HIS A 119 -3.52 -18.07 20.73
N ASN A 120 -4.42 -18.52 19.89
CA ASN A 120 -5.82 -18.83 20.14
C ASN A 120 -6.72 -17.60 20.19
N GLY A 121 -6.24 -16.48 20.67
CA GLY A 121 -6.97 -15.21 20.62
C GLY A 121 -8.40 -15.28 21.13
N CYS A 122 -9.22 -14.39 20.62
CA CYS A 122 -10.63 -14.34 20.99
C CYS A 122 -11.45 -15.29 20.11
N ARG A 123 -12.64 -15.60 20.59
CA ARG A 123 -13.55 -16.48 19.86
C ARG A 123 -13.92 -15.85 18.52
N PRO A 124 -13.80 -16.60 17.41
CA PRO A 124 -14.20 -16.06 16.10
C PRO A 124 -15.71 -15.89 16.03
N PRO A 125 -16.19 -15.07 15.10
CA PRO A 125 -17.63 -14.90 14.91
C PRO A 125 -18.25 -16.20 14.41
N LYS A 126 -19.56 -16.29 14.56
CA LYS A 126 -20.25 -17.50 14.12
C LYS A 126 -20.17 -17.62 12.61
N ARG A 127 -20.43 -18.86 12.15
CA ARG A 127 -20.41 -19.16 10.77
C ARG A 127 -21.38 -18.29 9.98
N ARG A 128 -20.93 -17.90 8.82
CA ARG A 128 -21.78 -17.13 7.92
C ARG A 128 -22.88 -18.03 7.38
N ARG A 129 -24.10 -17.51 7.35
CA ARG A 129 -25.18 -18.22 6.72
C ARG A 129 -25.06 -18.04 5.22
N VAL A 130 -25.26 -19.11 4.53
CA VAL A 130 -25.19 -19.09 3.07
C VAL A 130 -26.57 -19.30 2.47
#